data_3ba374a193a453fcc481f13f2407360c
#
_entry.id   3ba374a193a453fcc481f13f2407360c
#
_cell.length_a   1.000
_cell.length_b   1.000
_cell.length_c   1.000
_cell.angle_alpha   90.00
_cell.angle_beta   90.00
_cell.angle_gamma   90.00
#
_symmetry.space_group_name_H-M   'P 1'
#
loop_
_entity.id
_entity.type
_entity.pdbx_description
1 polymer ?
#
loop_
_entity_poly.entity_id
_entity_poly.type
_entity_poly.pdbx_seq_one_letter_code
_entity_poly.pdbx_strand_id
1 'polypeptide(L)'
;MINFEKKQVKIISVIIAAVFVFSIVALGVSQYQSGMAGASSSNVGIVDYSKLIAEHPGMQPAREKYEAAAKQVQEDFQNQAANMTPEQQQQFIEQKQKEMQDKQKELIDPIRNSIEEQVKAVADSRGINVVLDKTMYYMVDRISLKMF
;
A
#
# COMPACT_ATOMS: atom_id res chain seq x y z
N MET A 1 -7.00 37.79 8.84
CA MET A 1 -6.24 37.28 7.67
C MET A 1 -4.95 36.67 8.18
N ILE A 2 -4.88 35.34 8.21
CA ILE A 2 -3.63 34.64 8.54
C ILE A 2 -2.83 34.60 7.25
N ASN A 3 -1.80 35.46 7.14
CA ASN A 3 -0.84 35.39 6.06
C ASN A 3 0.04 34.16 6.29
N PHE A 4 -0.28 33.07 5.62
CA PHE A 4 0.63 31.93 5.55
C PHE A 4 1.89 32.38 4.77
N GLU A 5 2.99 32.53 5.48
CA GLU A 5 4.27 32.78 4.84
C GLU A 5 4.57 31.63 3.85
N LYS A 6 5.20 31.96 2.73
CA LYS A 6 5.61 30.98 1.69
C LYS A 6 6.36 29.77 2.26
N LYS A 7 7.00 29.91 3.43
CA LYS A 7 7.65 28.81 4.17
C LYS A 7 6.65 27.81 4.75
N GLN A 8 5.52 28.26 5.26
CA GLN A 8 4.49 27.37 5.85
C GLN A 8 3.77 26.55 4.77
N VAL A 9 3.50 27.16 3.61
CA VAL A 9 2.92 26.46 2.45
C VAL A 9 3.87 25.35 1.96
N LYS A 10 5.18 25.62 1.92
CA LYS A 10 6.17 24.58 1.57
C LYS A 10 6.20 23.44 2.57
N ILE A 11 6.09 23.72 3.86
CA ILE A 11 6.10 22.69 4.92
C ILE A 11 4.84 21.83 4.83
N ILE A 12 3.67 22.42 4.66
CA ILE A 12 2.40 21.70 4.51
C ILE A 12 2.42 20.83 3.25
N SER A 13 2.91 21.36 2.14
CA SER A 13 3.08 20.65 0.87
C SER A 13 4.02 19.44 1.01
N VAL A 14 5.12 19.57 1.74
CA VAL A 14 6.05 18.47 2.03
C VAL A 14 5.40 17.41 2.93
N ILE A 15 4.60 17.83 3.92
CA ILE A 15 3.87 16.90 4.79
C ILE A 15 2.83 16.09 4.00
N ILE A 16 2.08 16.71 3.10
CA ILE A 16 1.12 16.02 2.22
C ILE A 16 1.84 14.99 1.34
N ALA A 17 2.94 15.40 0.69
CA ALA A 17 3.75 14.51 -0.14
C ALA A 17 4.32 13.34 0.69
N ALA A 18 4.81 13.60 1.91
CA ALA A 18 5.33 12.58 2.80
C ALA A 18 4.24 11.57 3.22
N VAL A 19 3.04 12.02 3.56
CA VAL A 19 1.91 11.13 3.92
C VAL A 19 1.54 10.22 2.75
N PHE A 20 1.51 10.74 1.52
CA PHE A 20 1.21 9.93 0.34
C PHE A 20 2.30 8.92 0.02
N VAL A 21 3.57 9.30 0.14
CA VAL A 21 4.72 8.39 -0.08
C VAL A 21 4.77 7.30 1.00
N PHE A 22 4.53 7.63 2.27
CA PHE A 22 4.47 6.63 3.35
C PHE A 22 3.37 5.60 3.15
N SER A 23 2.24 5.96 2.55
CA SER A 23 1.15 5.02 2.28
C SER A 23 1.54 3.93 1.27
N ILE A 24 2.43 4.23 0.32
CA ILE A 24 2.95 3.22 -0.64
C ILE A 24 4.00 2.33 0.05
N VAL A 25 4.87 2.93 0.85
CA VAL A 25 5.94 2.19 1.54
C VAL A 25 5.38 1.24 2.59
N ALA A 26 4.32 1.61 3.31
CA ALA A 26 3.66 0.74 4.28
C ALA A 26 3.07 -0.55 3.66
N LEU A 27 2.72 -0.53 2.36
CA LEU A 27 2.29 -1.72 1.61
C LEU A 27 3.45 -2.50 0.98
N GLY A 28 4.65 -1.89 0.87
CA GLY A 28 5.81 -2.46 0.16
C GLY A 28 6.95 -2.92 1.05
N VAL A 29 6.98 -2.55 2.33
CA VAL A 29 8.08 -2.87 3.26
C VAL A 29 7.58 -3.74 4.42
N SER A 30 6.98 -4.87 4.09
CA SER A 30 6.89 -5.96 5.05
C SER A 30 7.98 -6.98 4.74
N GLN A 31 9.14 -6.71 5.28
CA GLN A 31 10.19 -7.67 5.65
C GLN A 31 10.64 -8.70 4.61
N TYR A 32 11.78 -8.41 4.02
CA TYR A 32 12.69 -9.44 3.52
C TYR A 32 13.08 -10.38 4.68
N GLN A 33 12.47 -11.53 4.76
CA GLN A 33 13.05 -12.71 5.41
C GLN A 33 12.71 -13.96 4.63
N SER A 34 13.74 -14.48 3.99
CA SER A 34 13.74 -15.78 3.34
C SER A 34 13.55 -16.88 4.39
N GLY A 35 12.42 -17.56 4.36
CA GLY A 35 12.20 -18.77 5.12
C GLY A 35 11.66 -19.85 4.21
N MET A 36 12.48 -20.82 3.82
CA MET A 36 12.02 -22.06 3.21
C MET A 36 11.24 -22.83 4.26
N ALA A 37 9.93 -22.91 4.14
CA ALA A 37 9.12 -23.84 4.91
C ALA A 37 9.23 -25.23 4.29
N GLY A 38 9.75 -26.18 5.05
CA GLY A 38 9.81 -27.58 4.68
C GLY A 38 8.42 -28.17 4.48
N ALA A 39 8.28 -29.03 3.49
CA ALA A 39 7.04 -29.72 3.16
C ALA A 39 6.66 -30.71 4.28
N SER A 40 5.64 -30.35 5.07
CA SER A 40 4.84 -31.33 5.77
C SER A 40 3.59 -31.64 4.96
N SER A 41 3.09 -32.87 5.01
CA SER A 41 1.97 -33.43 4.25
C SER A 41 0.61 -32.84 4.65
N SER A 42 0.52 -31.58 4.93
CA SER A 42 -0.74 -30.87 5.12
C SER A 42 -1.12 -30.20 3.79
N ASN A 43 -2.40 -30.37 3.38
CA ASN A 43 -2.96 -29.71 2.20
C ASN A 43 -3.05 -28.17 2.38
N VAL A 44 -2.09 -27.59 3.09
CA VAL A 44 -2.00 -26.18 3.42
C VAL A 44 -0.76 -25.59 2.76
N GLY A 45 -0.94 -24.57 1.93
CA GLY A 45 0.12 -23.77 1.36
C GLY A 45 0.32 -22.46 2.14
N ILE A 46 1.54 -21.97 2.18
CA ILE A 46 1.87 -20.67 2.75
C ILE A 46 2.37 -19.78 1.62
N VAL A 47 1.83 -18.58 1.54
CA VAL A 47 2.20 -17.59 0.53
C VAL A 47 2.53 -16.26 1.17
N ASP A 48 3.52 -15.56 0.63
CA ASP A 48 3.88 -14.19 1.01
C ASP A 48 3.27 -13.23 0.00
N TYR A 49 2.02 -12.81 0.25
CA TYR A 49 1.31 -11.89 -0.63
C TYR A 49 2.03 -10.55 -0.77
N SER A 50 2.66 -10.06 0.29
CA SER A 50 3.40 -8.79 0.24
C SER A 50 4.55 -8.86 -0.75
N LYS A 51 5.28 -9.98 -0.76
CA LYS A 51 6.36 -10.22 -1.72
C LYS A 51 5.84 -10.35 -3.14
N LEU A 52 4.77 -11.10 -3.35
CA LEU A 52 4.16 -11.27 -4.67
C LEU A 52 3.67 -9.93 -5.25
N ILE A 53 3.06 -9.08 -4.43
CA ILE A 53 2.64 -7.75 -4.84
C ILE A 53 3.87 -6.89 -5.21
N ALA A 54 4.90 -6.89 -4.38
CA ALA A 54 6.10 -6.08 -4.61
C ALA A 54 6.86 -6.47 -5.87
N GLU A 55 6.91 -7.76 -6.19
CA GLU A 55 7.60 -8.32 -7.35
C GLU A 55 6.73 -8.41 -8.62
N HIS A 56 5.43 -8.09 -8.51
CA HIS A 56 4.52 -8.13 -9.66
C HIS A 56 4.91 -7.12 -10.73
N PRO A 57 4.94 -7.50 -12.03
CA PRO A 57 5.35 -6.60 -13.13
C PRO A 57 4.52 -5.32 -13.21
N GLY A 58 3.25 -5.37 -12.81
CA GLY A 58 2.36 -4.21 -12.76
C GLY A 58 2.65 -3.23 -11.63
N MET A 59 3.52 -3.58 -10.68
CA MET A 59 3.76 -2.75 -9.49
C MET A 59 4.57 -1.49 -9.82
N GLN A 60 5.56 -1.60 -10.71
CA GLN A 60 6.38 -0.45 -11.12
C GLN A 60 5.53 0.60 -11.88
N PRO A 61 4.75 0.24 -12.92
CA PRO A 61 3.84 1.20 -13.56
C PRO A 61 2.79 1.79 -12.61
N ALA A 62 2.30 1.00 -11.65
CA ALA A 62 1.35 1.48 -10.64
C ALA A 62 1.98 2.55 -9.74
N ARG A 63 3.22 2.34 -9.30
CA ARG A 63 3.98 3.34 -8.51
C ARG A 63 4.18 4.64 -9.30
N GLU A 64 4.63 4.56 -10.53
CA GLU A 64 4.86 5.73 -11.39
C GLU A 64 3.58 6.55 -11.57
N LYS A 65 2.44 5.87 -11.82
CA LYS A 65 1.14 6.55 -11.93
C LYS A 65 0.71 7.20 -10.62
N TYR A 66 0.96 6.53 -9.50
CA TYR A 66 0.62 7.08 -8.18
C TYR A 66 1.50 8.28 -7.83
N GLU A 67 2.80 8.20 -8.08
CA GLU A 67 3.75 9.31 -7.87
C GLU A 67 3.41 10.52 -8.74
N ALA A 68 3.05 10.30 -10.00
CA ALA A 68 2.60 11.36 -10.89
C ALA A 68 1.33 12.05 -10.36
N ALA A 69 0.36 11.28 -9.87
CA ALA A 69 -0.86 11.82 -9.28
C ALA A 69 -0.55 12.59 -7.98
N ALA A 70 0.33 12.07 -7.12
CA ALA A 70 0.75 12.74 -5.89
C ALA A 70 1.46 14.08 -6.18
N LYS A 71 2.32 14.09 -7.20
CA LYS A 71 2.99 15.32 -7.66
C LYS A 71 1.99 16.37 -8.16
N GLN A 72 1.00 15.93 -8.94
CA GLN A 72 -0.07 16.82 -9.42
C GLN A 72 -0.84 17.43 -8.24
N VAL A 73 -1.21 16.64 -7.25
CA VAL A 73 -1.89 17.14 -6.03
C VAL A 73 -1.03 18.17 -5.30
N GLN A 74 0.27 17.94 -5.23
CA GLN A 74 1.20 18.87 -4.59
C GLN A 74 1.29 20.20 -5.35
N GLU A 75 1.39 20.14 -6.68
CA GLU A 75 1.43 21.32 -7.54
C GLU A 75 0.11 22.10 -7.45
N ASP A 76 -1.03 21.42 -7.51
CA ASP A 76 -2.35 22.03 -7.37
C ASP A 76 -2.50 22.74 -6.02
N PHE A 77 -2.04 22.11 -4.94
CA PHE A 77 -2.06 22.75 -3.62
C PHE A 77 -1.18 23.99 -3.55
N GLN A 78 0.06 23.91 -4.07
CA GLN A 78 0.97 25.05 -4.08
C GLN A 78 0.41 26.26 -4.86
N ASN A 79 -0.26 25.99 -5.97
CA ASN A 79 -0.84 27.02 -6.82
C ASN A 79 -2.08 27.68 -6.22
N GLN A 80 -2.84 26.94 -5.44
CA GLN A 80 -4.15 27.37 -4.92
C GLN A 80 -4.10 27.82 -3.46
N ALA A 81 -3.16 27.30 -2.65
CA ALA A 81 -3.12 27.52 -1.20
C ALA A 81 -3.04 28.99 -0.79
N ALA A 82 -2.38 29.83 -1.59
CA ALA A 82 -2.27 31.26 -1.32
C ALA A 82 -3.62 32.02 -1.39
N ASN A 83 -4.59 31.45 -2.12
CA ASN A 83 -5.92 32.02 -2.33
C ASN A 83 -7.02 31.32 -1.51
N MET A 84 -6.65 30.29 -0.72
CA MET A 84 -7.58 29.51 0.10
C MET A 84 -7.59 30.00 1.54
N THR A 85 -8.78 29.99 2.16
CA THR A 85 -8.89 30.10 3.61
C THR A 85 -8.38 28.84 4.29
N PRO A 86 -8.07 28.87 5.61
CA PRO A 86 -7.65 27.67 6.35
C PRO A 86 -8.64 26.52 6.23
N GLU A 87 -9.94 26.81 6.27
CA GLU A 87 -11.00 25.82 6.11
C GLU A 87 -11.01 25.20 4.71
N GLN A 88 -10.81 26.02 3.68
CA GLN A 88 -10.72 25.55 2.28
C GLN A 88 -9.48 24.67 2.07
N GLN A 89 -8.34 25.03 2.69
CA GLN A 89 -7.14 24.22 2.64
C GLN A 89 -7.37 22.84 3.27
N GLN A 90 -8.04 22.78 4.42
CA GLN A 90 -8.34 21.51 5.07
C GLN A 90 -9.27 20.65 4.21
N GLN A 91 -10.35 21.24 3.67
CA GLN A 91 -11.25 20.52 2.76
C GLN A 91 -10.54 20.00 1.51
N PHE A 92 -9.63 20.79 0.92
CA PHE A 92 -8.81 20.36 -0.20
C PHE A 92 -7.95 19.14 0.17
N ILE A 93 -7.28 19.18 1.32
CA ILE A 93 -6.44 18.07 1.80
C ILE A 93 -7.28 16.81 1.99
N GLU A 94 -8.42 16.90 2.67
CA GLU A 94 -9.32 15.75 2.91
C GLU A 94 -9.84 15.14 1.61
N GLN A 95 -10.27 15.99 0.67
CA GLN A 95 -10.72 15.54 -0.66
C GLN A 95 -9.60 14.85 -1.42
N LYS A 96 -8.42 15.46 -1.47
CA LYS A 96 -7.27 14.90 -2.21
C LYS A 96 -6.73 13.63 -1.55
N GLN A 97 -6.78 13.53 -0.24
CA GLN A 97 -6.44 12.30 0.47
C GLN A 97 -7.36 11.14 0.07
N LYS A 98 -8.67 11.40 -0.03
CA LYS A 98 -9.63 10.40 -0.50
C LYS A 98 -9.39 10.01 -1.96
N GLU A 99 -9.20 10.99 -2.84
CA GLU A 99 -8.88 10.75 -4.26
C GLU A 99 -7.62 9.87 -4.40
N MET A 100 -6.60 10.13 -3.60
CA MET A 100 -5.36 9.36 -3.63
C MET A 100 -5.52 7.94 -3.07
N GLN A 101 -6.37 7.75 -2.05
CA GLN A 101 -6.72 6.41 -1.57
C GLN A 101 -7.48 5.60 -2.63
N ASP A 102 -8.44 6.24 -3.31
CA ASP A 102 -9.20 5.60 -4.38
C ASP A 102 -8.29 5.26 -5.56
N LYS A 103 -7.36 6.17 -5.90
CA LYS A 103 -6.34 5.93 -6.93
C LYS A 103 -5.41 4.76 -6.57
N GLN A 104 -5.00 4.67 -5.31
CA GLN A 104 -4.19 3.56 -4.84
C GLN A 104 -4.93 2.22 -5.00
N LYS A 105 -6.20 2.16 -4.62
CA LYS A 105 -7.03 0.95 -4.82
C LYS A 105 -7.15 0.62 -6.30
N GLU A 106 -7.51 1.58 -7.14
CA GLU A 106 -7.62 1.41 -8.59
C GLU A 106 -6.35 0.78 -9.21
N LEU A 107 -5.18 1.17 -8.72
CA LEU A 107 -3.90 0.69 -9.24
C LEU A 107 -3.48 -0.67 -8.65
N ILE A 108 -3.83 -0.96 -7.40
CA ILE A 108 -3.39 -2.16 -6.69
C ILE A 108 -4.37 -3.31 -6.82
N ASP A 109 -5.67 -3.06 -6.89
CA ASP A 109 -6.68 -4.14 -6.97
C ASP A 109 -6.49 -5.07 -8.18
N PRO A 110 -6.18 -4.59 -9.40
CA PRO A 110 -5.88 -5.48 -10.51
C PRO A 110 -4.66 -6.38 -10.26
N ILE A 111 -3.65 -5.86 -9.57
CA ILE A 111 -2.44 -6.62 -9.20
C ILE A 111 -2.80 -7.72 -8.19
N ARG A 112 -3.59 -7.39 -7.17
CA ARG A 112 -4.08 -8.37 -6.18
C ARG A 112 -4.89 -9.46 -6.84
N ASN A 113 -5.84 -9.11 -7.68
CA ASN A 113 -6.69 -10.08 -8.38
C ASN A 113 -5.84 -11.03 -9.24
N SER A 114 -4.87 -10.50 -9.98
CA SER A 114 -3.94 -11.31 -10.78
C SER A 114 -3.13 -12.28 -9.91
N ILE A 115 -2.66 -11.83 -8.75
CA ILE A 115 -1.92 -12.68 -7.82
C ILE A 115 -2.84 -13.75 -7.21
N GLU A 116 -4.05 -13.40 -6.81
CA GLU A 116 -5.02 -14.37 -6.25
C GLU A 116 -5.37 -15.46 -7.26
N GLU A 117 -5.56 -15.10 -8.53
CA GLU A 117 -5.80 -16.08 -9.61
C GLU A 117 -4.60 -17.01 -9.80
N GLN A 118 -3.37 -16.48 -9.78
CA GLN A 118 -2.15 -17.28 -9.91
C GLN A 118 -1.94 -18.20 -8.71
N VAL A 119 -2.13 -17.69 -7.49
CA VAL A 119 -2.03 -18.47 -6.26
C VAL A 119 -3.06 -19.59 -6.25
N LYS A 120 -4.30 -19.31 -6.67
CA LYS A 120 -5.35 -20.31 -6.80
C LYS A 120 -4.98 -21.38 -7.83
N ALA A 121 -4.51 -21.00 -9.00
CA ALA A 121 -4.10 -21.95 -10.04
C ALA A 121 -2.98 -22.89 -9.56
N VAL A 122 -1.99 -22.34 -8.84
CA VAL A 122 -0.89 -23.13 -8.25
C VAL A 122 -1.41 -24.05 -7.15
N ALA A 123 -2.29 -23.57 -6.27
CA ALA A 123 -2.91 -24.36 -5.22
C ALA A 123 -3.70 -25.54 -5.80
N ASP A 124 -4.54 -25.28 -6.79
CA ASP A 124 -5.36 -26.30 -7.46
C ASP A 124 -4.45 -27.35 -8.13
N SER A 125 -3.39 -26.94 -8.82
CA SER A 125 -2.44 -27.85 -9.49
C SER A 125 -1.66 -28.74 -8.52
N ARG A 126 -1.50 -28.30 -7.27
CA ARG A 126 -0.76 -29.02 -6.22
C ARG A 126 -1.64 -29.73 -5.22
N GLY A 127 -2.98 -29.70 -5.38
CA GLY A 127 -3.93 -30.27 -4.45
C GLY A 127 -3.93 -29.59 -3.07
N ILE A 128 -3.59 -28.30 -3.02
CA ILE A 128 -3.58 -27.49 -1.80
C ILE A 128 -4.99 -26.95 -1.58
N ASN A 129 -5.62 -27.31 -0.47
CA ASN A 129 -7.00 -26.93 -0.17
C ASN A 129 -7.10 -25.61 0.61
N VAL A 130 -6.02 -25.23 1.32
CA VAL A 130 -5.98 -24.01 2.15
C VAL A 130 -4.69 -23.28 1.85
N VAL A 131 -4.79 -21.99 1.55
CA VAL A 131 -3.65 -21.11 1.40
C VAL A 131 -3.70 -20.06 2.50
N LEU A 132 -2.64 -19.97 3.27
CA LEU A 132 -2.48 -18.97 4.34
C LEU A 132 -1.45 -17.92 3.94
N ASP A 133 -1.76 -16.68 4.27
CA ASP A 133 -0.74 -15.64 4.20
C ASP A 133 0.33 -15.87 5.28
N LYS A 134 1.57 -15.64 4.92
CA LYS A 134 2.74 -15.81 5.80
C LYS A 134 2.62 -15.03 7.11
N THR A 135 2.02 -13.85 7.08
CA THR A 135 1.80 -13.02 8.27
C THR A 135 0.82 -13.66 9.23
N MET A 136 -0.23 -14.30 8.71
CA MET A 136 -1.22 -15.04 9.50
C MET A 136 -0.61 -16.29 10.12
N TYR A 137 0.24 -16.99 9.39
CA TYR A 137 0.93 -18.18 9.90
C TYR A 137 1.77 -17.88 11.14
N TYR A 138 2.56 -16.81 11.12
CA TYR A 138 3.36 -16.40 12.29
C TYR A 138 2.51 -15.92 13.47
N MET A 139 1.32 -15.36 13.24
CA MET A 139 0.40 -15.03 14.32
C MET A 139 -0.11 -16.27 15.04
N VAL A 140 -0.50 -17.31 14.29
CA VAL A 140 -1.00 -18.58 14.84
C VAL A 140 0.10 -19.28 15.64
N ASP A 141 1.33 -19.32 15.14
CA ASP A 141 2.47 -19.91 15.79
C ASP A 141 2.80 -19.21 17.13
N ARG A 142 2.78 -17.88 17.17
CA ARG A 142 2.97 -17.11 18.41
C ARG A 142 1.87 -17.32 19.44
N ILE A 143 0.64 -17.53 19.04
CA ILE A 143 -0.48 -17.81 19.95
C ILE A 143 -0.35 -19.23 20.52
N SER A 144 0.04 -20.18 19.69
CA SER A 144 0.27 -21.58 20.09
C SER A 144 1.40 -21.69 21.13
N LEU A 145 2.49 -20.96 20.95
CA LEU A 145 3.62 -20.94 21.91
C LEU A 145 3.29 -20.27 23.26
N LYS A 146 2.25 -19.44 23.34
CA LYS A 146 1.83 -18.80 24.60
C LYS A 146 0.83 -19.61 25.41
N MET A 147 0.27 -20.68 24.85
CA MET A 147 -0.72 -21.53 25.52
C MET A 147 -0.14 -22.82 26.14
N PHE A 148 1.15 -22.99 26.04
CA PHE A 148 1.92 -24.04 26.71
C PHE A 148 3.07 -23.44 27.50
#